data_55d297d4e960860da8d99a41bbbef5e1
#
_entry.id   55d297d4e960860da8d99a41bbbef5e1
#
_cell.length_a   1.000
_cell.length_b   1.000
_cell.length_c   1.000
_cell.angle_alpha   90.00
_cell.angle_beta   90.00
_cell.angle_gamma   90.00
#
_symmetry.space_group_name_H-M   'P 1'
#
loop_
_entity.id
_entity.type
_entity.pdbx_description
1 polymer ?
#
loop_
_entity_poly.entity_id
_entity_poly.type
_entity_poly.pdbx_seq_one_letter_code
_entity_poly.pdbx_strand_id
1 'polypeptide(L)'
;MSHHIGETCSGCGVCRSFCPVEAIAGGKKERHVIDPDRCIECGACGRICPEGAVRDAFGIPVAGIKRPLWPKPKILADRCISCNICIDACPVRCLSLPAGDEKRPHPIPELSEPKRCIGCGFCARECPLGAIFMKAAEP
;
A
#
# COMPACT_ATOMS: atom_id res chain seq x y z
N MET A 1 3.32 14.82 7.94
CA MET A 1 2.55 15.06 6.72
C MET A 1 1.53 13.95 6.55
N SER A 2 0.39 14.22 5.95
CA SER A 2 -0.65 13.24 5.79
C SER A 2 -1.51 13.55 4.57
N HIS A 3 -2.28 12.54 4.13
CA HIS A 3 -3.36 12.76 3.17
C HIS A 3 -4.52 13.46 3.85
N HIS A 4 -5.36 14.10 3.07
CA HIS A 4 -6.55 14.84 3.54
C HIS A 4 -7.77 14.44 2.74
N ILE A 5 -8.92 14.38 3.43
CA ILE A 5 -10.21 14.11 2.80
C ILE A 5 -10.95 15.44 2.62
N GLY A 6 -11.31 15.74 1.37
CA GLY A 6 -11.99 16.99 1.02
C GLY A 6 -13.50 16.93 1.16
N GLU A 7 -14.16 18.04 0.79
CA GLU A 7 -15.59 18.23 0.94
C GLU A 7 -16.46 17.34 0.03
N THR A 8 -15.87 16.79 -1.02
CA THR A 8 -16.56 15.88 -1.94
C THR A 8 -16.81 14.49 -1.35
N CYS A 9 -16.30 14.22 -0.14
CA CYS A 9 -16.49 12.95 0.54
C CYS A 9 -17.97 12.69 0.80
N SER A 10 -18.46 11.52 0.35
CA SER A 10 -19.85 11.11 0.55
C SER A 10 -20.08 10.36 1.87
N GLY A 11 -19.01 10.03 2.60
CA GLY A 11 -19.10 9.28 3.85
C GLY A 11 -19.35 7.79 3.67
N CYS A 12 -19.00 7.21 2.51
CA CYS A 12 -19.21 5.79 2.22
C CYS A 12 -18.35 4.85 3.10
N GLY A 13 -17.24 5.37 3.67
CA GLY A 13 -16.39 4.61 4.60
C GLY A 13 -15.46 3.59 3.97
N VAL A 14 -15.41 3.48 2.64
CA VAL A 14 -14.56 2.48 1.98
C VAL A 14 -13.07 2.72 2.26
N CYS A 15 -12.63 3.98 2.31
CA CYS A 15 -11.25 4.33 2.61
C CYS A 15 -10.81 3.85 3.99
N ARG A 16 -11.70 3.95 4.97
CA ARG A 16 -11.44 3.49 6.34
C ARG A 16 -11.11 2.00 6.39
N SER A 17 -11.78 1.20 5.56
CA SER A 17 -11.54 -0.24 5.48
C SER A 17 -10.17 -0.59 4.91
N PHE A 18 -9.58 0.30 4.11
CA PHE A 18 -8.28 0.08 3.47
C PHE A 18 -7.11 0.76 4.17
N CYS A 19 -7.36 1.56 5.20
CA CYS A 19 -6.27 2.20 5.95
C CYS A 19 -5.55 1.17 6.83
N PRO A 20 -4.27 0.86 6.57
CA PRO A 20 -3.56 -0.18 7.31
C PRO A 20 -3.21 0.21 8.75
N VAL A 21 -3.24 1.51 9.05
CA VAL A 21 -2.89 2.03 10.37
C VAL A 21 -4.09 2.64 11.11
N GLU A 22 -5.29 2.44 10.58
CA GLU A 22 -6.53 2.94 11.18
C GLU A 22 -6.50 4.45 11.46
N ALA A 23 -5.97 5.22 10.51
CA ALA A 23 -5.86 6.66 10.65
C ALA A 23 -7.14 7.41 10.25
N ILE A 24 -8.15 6.73 9.71
CA ILE A 24 -9.35 7.35 9.18
C ILE A 24 -10.53 7.12 10.12
N ALA A 25 -11.20 8.21 10.47
CA ALA A 25 -12.39 8.19 11.32
C ALA A 25 -13.53 8.95 10.64
N GLY A 26 -14.75 8.53 10.92
CA GLY A 26 -15.95 9.20 10.42
C GLY A 26 -17.16 8.32 10.54
N GLY A 27 -18.33 8.94 10.62
CA GLY A 27 -19.61 8.27 10.67
C GLY A 27 -20.18 7.99 9.27
N LYS A 28 -21.26 7.22 9.24
CA LYS A 28 -21.98 6.91 8.01
C LYS A 28 -22.56 8.20 7.40
N LYS A 29 -22.30 8.43 6.13
CA LYS A 29 -22.72 9.64 5.38
C LYS A 29 -22.10 10.93 5.89
N GLU A 30 -21.07 10.85 6.71
CA GLU A 30 -20.32 12.02 7.17
C GLU A 30 -18.96 12.07 6.50
N ARG A 31 -18.43 13.28 6.35
CA ARG A 31 -17.07 13.46 5.84
C ARG A 31 -16.08 12.78 6.79
N HIS A 32 -15.26 11.89 6.26
CA HIS A 32 -14.22 11.23 7.04
C HIS A 32 -13.00 12.14 7.22
N VAL A 33 -12.24 11.89 8.26
CA VAL A 33 -11.04 12.68 8.61
C VAL A 33 -9.87 11.74 8.81
N ILE A 34 -8.69 12.14 8.32
CA ILE A 34 -7.46 11.38 8.47
C ILE A 34 -6.65 11.97 9.63
N ASP A 35 -6.25 11.11 10.58
CA ASP A 35 -5.37 11.50 11.68
C ASP A 35 -3.94 11.65 11.15
N PRO A 36 -3.38 12.88 11.16
CA PRO A 36 -2.05 13.12 10.61
C PRO A 36 -0.93 12.43 11.38
N ASP A 37 -1.14 12.12 12.66
CA ASP A 37 -0.14 11.43 13.46
C ASP A 37 -0.04 9.94 13.16
N ARG A 38 -1.11 9.34 12.62
CA ARG A 38 -1.16 7.93 12.27
C ARG A 38 -0.93 7.67 10.80
N CYS A 39 -1.25 8.61 9.93
CA CYS A 39 -1.17 8.43 8.48
C CYS A 39 0.27 8.17 8.02
N ILE A 40 0.47 7.10 7.26
CA ILE A 40 1.77 6.72 6.70
C ILE A 40 1.93 7.09 5.22
N GLU A 41 0.96 7.83 4.68
CA GLU A 41 0.97 8.32 3.29
C GLU A 41 1.04 7.19 2.24
N CYS A 42 0.39 6.06 2.51
CA CYS A 42 0.38 4.94 1.57
C CYS A 42 -0.48 5.17 0.33
N GLY A 43 -1.42 6.13 0.39
CA GLY A 43 -2.26 6.51 -0.74
C GLY A 43 -3.43 5.57 -1.05
N ALA A 44 -3.62 4.50 -0.29
CA ALA A 44 -4.70 3.54 -0.55
C ALA A 44 -6.09 4.19 -0.47
N CYS A 45 -6.29 5.09 0.49
CA CYS A 45 -7.55 5.80 0.65
C CYS A 45 -7.93 6.61 -0.59
N GLY A 46 -6.94 7.27 -1.20
CA GLY A 46 -7.17 8.04 -2.42
C GLY A 46 -7.48 7.17 -3.64
N ARG A 47 -6.76 6.06 -3.76
CA ARG A 47 -6.97 5.14 -4.89
C ARG A 47 -8.32 4.46 -4.84
N ILE A 48 -8.84 4.17 -3.63
CA ILE A 48 -10.13 3.48 -3.49
C ILE A 48 -11.33 4.44 -3.45
N CYS A 49 -11.12 5.72 -3.22
CA CYS A 49 -12.21 6.68 -3.06
C CYS A 49 -12.99 6.87 -4.37
N PRO A 50 -14.30 6.55 -4.41
CA PRO A 50 -15.10 6.70 -5.62
C PRO A 50 -15.40 8.16 -5.99
N GLU A 51 -15.29 9.06 -5.01
CA GLU A 51 -15.60 10.48 -5.20
C GLU A 51 -14.36 11.33 -5.51
N GLY A 52 -13.17 10.74 -5.52
CA GLY A 52 -11.94 11.48 -5.71
C GLY A 52 -11.71 12.55 -4.63
N ALA A 53 -12.14 12.27 -3.41
CA ALA A 53 -12.14 13.25 -2.32
C ALA A 53 -10.82 13.38 -1.59
N VAL A 54 -9.85 12.53 -1.86
CA VAL A 54 -8.59 12.49 -1.11
C VAL A 54 -7.50 13.28 -1.83
N ARG A 55 -6.75 14.07 -1.06
CA ARG A 55 -5.59 14.83 -1.53
C ARG A 55 -4.37 14.41 -0.73
N ASP A 56 -3.20 14.50 -1.37
CA ASP A 56 -1.93 14.21 -0.68
C ASP A 56 -1.49 15.38 0.22
N ALA A 57 -0.33 15.24 0.85
CA ALA A 57 0.20 16.27 1.76
C ALA A 57 0.45 17.62 1.07
N PHE A 58 0.57 17.64 -0.24
CA PHE A 58 0.79 18.86 -1.04
C PHE A 58 -0.51 19.43 -1.62
N GLY A 59 -1.65 18.83 -1.29
CA GLY A 59 -2.94 19.27 -1.80
C GLY A 59 -3.27 18.77 -3.21
N ILE A 60 -2.48 17.85 -3.76
CA ILE A 60 -2.69 17.28 -5.08
C ILE A 60 -3.72 16.14 -4.98
N PRO A 61 -4.80 16.16 -5.79
CA PRO A 61 -5.77 15.07 -5.76
C PRO A 61 -5.15 13.72 -6.10
N VAL A 62 -5.45 12.71 -5.31
CA VAL A 62 -5.01 11.34 -5.57
C VAL A 62 -5.96 10.70 -6.57
N ALA A 63 -5.43 10.21 -7.69
CA ALA A 63 -6.23 9.59 -8.74
C ALA A 63 -6.82 8.27 -8.26
N GLY A 64 -8.12 8.08 -8.51
CA GLY A 64 -8.78 6.80 -8.26
C GLY A 64 -8.30 5.75 -9.26
N ILE A 65 -8.00 4.56 -8.77
CA ILE A 65 -7.57 3.42 -9.59
C ILE A 65 -8.39 2.22 -9.15
N LYS A 66 -8.98 1.50 -10.10
CA LYS A 66 -9.71 0.27 -9.79
C LYS A 66 -8.78 -0.72 -9.10
N ARG A 67 -9.26 -1.35 -8.05
CA ARG A 67 -8.45 -2.22 -7.21
C ARG A 67 -7.67 -3.30 -7.94
N PRO A 68 -8.22 -4.02 -8.94
CA PRO A 68 -7.45 -5.00 -9.70
C PRO A 68 -6.25 -4.42 -10.45
N LEU A 69 -6.23 -3.10 -10.69
CA LEU A 69 -5.15 -2.41 -11.40
C LEU A 69 -4.10 -1.81 -10.47
N TRP A 70 -4.24 -1.97 -9.16
CA TRP A 70 -3.24 -1.46 -8.22
C TRP A 70 -1.89 -2.13 -8.46
N PRO A 71 -0.78 -1.37 -8.39
CA PRO A 71 0.54 -1.95 -8.62
C PRO A 71 0.89 -2.98 -7.54
N LYS A 72 1.67 -3.98 -7.93
CA LYS A 72 2.13 -5.05 -7.06
C LYS A 72 3.65 -5.13 -7.10
N PRO A 73 4.31 -5.51 -6.00
CA PRO A 73 5.76 -5.65 -5.98
C PRO A 73 6.21 -6.87 -6.78
N LYS A 74 7.30 -6.70 -7.52
CA LYS A 74 8.01 -7.77 -8.20
C LYS A 74 9.43 -7.81 -7.66
N ILE A 75 9.84 -8.97 -7.15
CA ILE A 75 11.14 -9.14 -6.53
C ILE A 75 12.11 -9.78 -7.51
N LEU A 76 13.25 -9.13 -7.73
CA LEU A 76 14.31 -9.62 -8.62
C LEU A 76 15.22 -10.55 -7.83
N ALA A 77 15.13 -11.85 -8.11
CA ALA A 77 15.84 -12.89 -7.38
C ALA A 77 17.37 -12.71 -7.42
N ASP A 78 17.90 -12.21 -8.53
CA ASP A 78 19.33 -12.02 -8.75
C ASP A 78 19.92 -10.82 -7.97
N ARG A 79 19.08 -9.92 -7.49
CA ARG A 79 19.50 -8.76 -6.69
C ARG A 79 19.18 -8.89 -5.21
N CYS A 80 18.21 -9.72 -4.86
CA CYS A 80 17.76 -9.90 -3.48
C CYS A 80 18.79 -10.64 -2.65
N ILE A 81 19.12 -10.09 -1.47
CA ILE A 81 20.05 -10.71 -0.51
C ILE A 81 19.34 -11.33 0.70
N SER A 82 18.03 -11.45 0.64
CA SER A 82 17.21 -12.07 1.71
C SER A 82 17.32 -11.35 3.07
N CYS A 83 17.46 -10.03 3.05
CA CYS A 83 17.52 -9.22 4.28
C CYS A 83 16.17 -9.05 4.98
N ASN A 84 15.06 -9.32 4.29
CA ASN A 84 13.69 -9.28 4.81
C ASN A 84 13.17 -7.89 5.24
N ILE A 85 13.86 -6.82 4.90
CA ILE A 85 13.42 -5.46 5.21
C ILE A 85 12.07 -5.16 4.58
N CYS A 86 11.82 -5.65 3.36
CA CYS A 86 10.55 -5.47 2.65
C CYS A 86 9.36 -6.09 3.39
N ILE A 87 9.58 -7.23 4.05
CA ILE A 87 8.54 -7.91 4.84
C ILE A 87 8.13 -7.03 6.01
N ASP A 88 9.11 -6.47 6.73
CA ASP A 88 8.87 -5.59 7.87
C ASP A 88 8.28 -4.25 7.43
N ALA A 89 8.63 -3.77 6.24
CA ALA A 89 8.13 -2.49 5.70
C ALA A 89 6.67 -2.58 5.23
N CYS A 90 6.16 -3.77 4.95
CA CYS A 90 4.80 -3.95 4.44
C CYS A 90 3.76 -3.69 5.54
N PRO A 91 2.91 -2.65 5.39
CA PRO A 91 1.94 -2.30 6.44
C PRO A 91 0.77 -3.29 6.54
N VAL A 92 0.53 -4.09 5.51
CA VAL A 92 -0.56 -5.07 5.47
C VAL A 92 -0.05 -6.51 5.52
N ARG A 93 1.26 -6.70 5.65
CA ARG A 93 1.91 -8.01 5.81
C ARG A 93 1.51 -9.02 4.73
N CYS A 94 1.56 -8.59 3.47
CA CYS A 94 1.24 -9.45 2.33
C CYS A 94 2.47 -10.16 1.73
N LEU A 95 3.66 -9.85 2.23
CA LEU A 95 4.90 -10.49 1.83
C LEU A 95 5.33 -11.52 2.89
N SER A 96 5.83 -12.66 2.44
CA SER A 96 6.33 -13.70 3.33
C SER A 96 7.60 -14.34 2.78
N LEU A 97 8.32 -15.02 3.66
CA LEU A 97 9.53 -15.74 3.30
C LEU A 97 9.20 -17.22 3.21
N PRO A 98 9.33 -17.84 2.01
CA PRO A 98 9.11 -19.28 1.89
C PRO A 98 10.18 -20.07 2.59
N ALA A 99 9.92 -21.35 2.89
CA ALA A 99 10.90 -22.23 3.48
C ALA A 99 12.09 -22.43 2.52
N GLY A 100 13.31 -22.36 3.04
CA GLY A 100 14.51 -22.69 2.27
C GLY A 100 14.59 -24.17 1.95
N ASP A 101 15.28 -24.52 0.86
CA ASP A 101 15.55 -25.90 0.47
C ASP A 101 17.03 -26.04 0.08
N GLU A 102 17.43 -27.24 -0.36
CA GLU A 102 18.82 -27.49 -0.76
C GLU A 102 19.27 -26.64 -1.94
N LYS A 103 18.31 -26.30 -2.85
CA LYS A 103 18.59 -25.48 -4.03
C LYS A 103 18.63 -23.99 -3.70
N ARG A 104 17.83 -23.57 -2.69
CA ARG A 104 17.76 -22.18 -2.23
C ARG A 104 17.82 -22.12 -0.71
N PRO A 105 19.04 -22.26 -0.13
CA PRO A 105 19.19 -22.18 1.32
C PRO A 105 18.84 -20.79 1.88
N HIS A 106 18.92 -19.75 1.02
CA HIS A 106 18.55 -18.38 1.35
C HIS A 106 17.36 -17.96 0.48
N PRO A 107 16.12 -18.31 0.90
CA PRO A 107 14.96 -17.99 0.10
C PRO A 107 14.70 -16.48 0.00
N ILE A 108 14.08 -16.05 -1.07
CA ILE A 108 13.69 -14.65 -1.26
C ILE A 108 12.24 -14.46 -0.87
N PRO A 109 11.87 -13.26 -0.38
CA PRO A 109 10.47 -12.96 -0.07
C PRO A 109 9.57 -13.08 -1.31
N GLU A 110 8.31 -13.42 -1.07
CA GLU A 110 7.30 -13.51 -2.12
C GLU A 110 6.02 -12.81 -1.71
N LEU A 111 5.25 -12.37 -2.69
CA LEU A 111 3.92 -11.81 -2.48
C LEU A 111 2.93 -12.95 -2.28
N SER A 112 2.80 -13.40 -1.03
CA SER A 112 1.96 -14.56 -0.68
C SER A 112 0.47 -14.24 -0.65
N GLU A 113 0.11 -12.99 -0.40
CA GLU A 113 -1.28 -12.54 -0.32
C GLU A 113 -1.52 -11.32 -1.20
N PRO A 114 -1.57 -11.50 -2.53
CA PRO A 114 -1.68 -10.38 -3.46
C PRO A 114 -2.96 -9.57 -3.29
N LYS A 115 -4.03 -10.16 -2.78
CA LYS A 115 -5.28 -9.45 -2.52
C LYS A 115 -5.18 -8.45 -1.37
N ARG A 116 -4.23 -8.64 -0.45
CA ARG A 116 -4.00 -7.72 0.66
C ARG A 116 -3.10 -6.55 0.29
N CYS A 117 -2.31 -6.68 -0.76
CA CYS A 117 -1.39 -5.63 -1.19
C CYS A 117 -2.15 -4.37 -1.60
N ILE A 118 -1.81 -3.24 -0.98
CA ILE A 118 -2.44 -1.95 -1.25
C ILE A 118 -1.67 -1.08 -2.26
N GLY A 119 -0.58 -1.60 -2.82
CA GLY A 119 0.19 -0.89 -3.83
C GLY A 119 0.95 0.32 -3.32
N CYS A 120 1.26 0.38 -2.03
CA CYS A 120 1.90 1.56 -1.42
C CYS A 120 3.36 1.78 -1.83
N GLY A 121 4.05 0.72 -2.27
CA GLY A 121 5.45 0.81 -2.71
C GLY A 121 6.49 0.88 -1.60
N PHE A 122 6.11 0.71 -0.33
CA PHE A 122 7.05 0.79 0.78
C PHE A 122 8.14 -0.29 0.70
N CYS A 123 7.77 -1.51 0.32
CA CYS A 123 8.73 -2.61 0.13
C CYS A 123 9.80 -2.25 -0.91
N ALA A 124 9.40 -1.68 -2.03
CA ALA A 124 10.32 -1.28 -3.09
C ALA A 124 11.22 -0.12 -2.65
N ARG A 125 10.65 0.85 -1.94
CA ARG A 125 11.39 2.02 -1.46
C ARG A 125 12.43 1.66 -0.40
N GLU A 126 12.11 0.73 0.48
CA GLU A 126 13.00 0.33 1.58
C GLU A 126 14.03 -0.71 1.19
N CYS A 127 13.94 -1.30 -0.01
CA CYS A 127 14.92 -2.28 -0.46
C CYS A 127 16.26 -1.59 -0.76
N PRO A 128 17.34 -1.93 0.00
CA PRO A 128 18.62 -1.23 -0.15
C PRO A 128 19.33 -1.52 -1.47
N LEU A 129 18.96 -2.61 -2.15
CA LEU A 129 19.60 -3.02 -3.40
C LEU A 129 18.75 -2.75 -4.64
N GLY A 130 17.59 -2.12 -4.48
CA GLY A 130 16.68 -1.91 -5.61
C GLY A 130 16.21 -3.21 -6.24
N ALA A 131 16.06 -4.27 -5.45
CA ALA A 131 15.63 -5.59 -5.92
C ALA A 131 14.13 -5.72 -6.14
N ILE A 132 13.36 -4.70 -5.75
CA ILE A 132 11.90 -4.71 -5.86
C ILE A 132 11.45 -3.52 -6.69
N PHE A 133 10.56 -3.77 -7.64
CA PHE A 133 9.87 -2.71 -8.35
C PHE A 133 8.36 -2.93 -8.34
N MET A 134 7.61 -1.85 -8.37
CA MET A 134 6.15 -1.91 -8.40
C MET A 134 5.69 -2.01 -9.85
N LYS A 135 5.05 -3.11 -10.19
CA LYS A 135 4.52 -3.34 -11.53
C LYS A 135 3.03 -3.05 -11.54
N ALA A 136 2.59 -2.14 -12.42
CA ALA A 136 1.17 -1.91 -12.62
C ALA A 136 0.52 -3.16 -13.18
N ALA A 137 -0.65 -3.51 -12.62
CA ALA A 137 -1.43 -4.63 -13.15
C ALA A 137 -2.02 -4.26 -14.51
N GLU A 138 -1.94 -5.18 -15.47
CA GLU A 138 -2.57 -5.00 -16.76
C GLU A 138 -4.06 -5.37 -16.65
N PRO A 139 -4.95 -4.61 -17.35
CA PRO A 139 -6.38 -4.93 -17.36
C PRO A 139 -6.68 -6.24 -18.08
#